data_0e350787cf9b96c1bbd9c8f0c328df7d
#
_entry.id   0e350787cf9b96c1bbd9c8f0c328df7d
#
_cell.length_a   1.000
_cell.length_b   1.000
_cell.length_c   1.000
_cell.angle_alpha   90.00
_cell.angle_beta   90.00
_cell.angle_gamma   90.00
#
_symmetry.space_group_name_H-M   'P 1'
#
loop_
_entity.id
_entity.type
_entity.pdbx_description
1 polymer ?
#
loop_
_entity_poly.entity_id
_entity_poly.type
_entity_poly.pdbx_seq_one_letter_code
_entity_poly.pdbx_strand_id
1 'polypeptide(L)'
;MQFTNHTFEQLDDPTGILTGDRYEVVLHVEVDEEDELYTERGIYIKVIYAVEENSSRIAQYQIFENNTNKYLDFILEDEELEELQKYCATLINN
;
A
#
# COMPACT_ATOMS: atom_id res chain seq x y z
N MET A 1 11.80 -4.71 -4.55
CA MET A 1 11.00 -3.56 -4.05
C MET A 1 11.42 -3.28 -2.62
N GLN A 2 11.79 -2.04 -2.34
CA GLN A 2 12.30 -1.66 -1.03
C GLN A 2 11.49 -0.49 -0.48
N PHE A 3 10.91 -0.67 0.71
CA PHE A 3 10.10 0.36 1.35
C PHE A 3 11.01 1.31 2.14
N THR A 4 10.95 2.60 1.82
CA THR A 4 11.84 3.61 2.40
C THR A 4 11.16 4.50 3.43
N ASN A 5 9.85 4.68 3.32
CA ASN A 5 9.10 5.53 4.25
C ASN A 5 7.64 5.14 4.18
N HIS A 6 6.89 5.46 5.23
CA HIS A 6 5.47 5.16 5.27
C HIS A 6 4.71 6.13 6.14
N THR A 7 3.41 6.26 5.86
CA THR A 7 2.44 6.88 6.76
C THR A 7 1.21 6.00 6.80
N PHE A 8 0.45 6.04 7.88
CA PHE A 8 -0.83 5.34 7.92
C PHE A 8 -1.81 6.08 8.82
N GLU A 9 -3.10 5.95 8.50
CA GLU A 9 -4.16 6.47 9.36
C GLU A 9 -5.38 5.57 9.26
N GLN A 10 -6.13 5.50 10.32
CA GLN A 10 -7.37 4.74 10.35
C GLN A 10 -8.45 5.51 9.61
N LEU A 11 -9.14 4.83 8.70
CA LEU A 11 -10.26 5.40 7.96
C LEU A 11 -11.55 5.25 8.78
N ASP A 12 -12.31 6.31 8.83
CA ASP A 12 -13.57 6.33 9.55
C ASP A 12 -14.71 5.83 8.66
N ASP A 13 -15.60 5.01 9.21
CA ASP A 13 -16.81 4.57 8.51
C ASP A 13 -18.03 5.05 9.28
N PRO A 14 -18.48 6.27 9.01
CA PRO A 14 -19.62 6.84 9.74
C PRO A 14 -20.95 6.11 9.51
N THR A 15 -21.03 5.27 8.46
CA THR A 15 -22.24 4.51 8.15
C THR A 15 -22.29 3.17 8.89
N GLY A 16 -21.15 2.67 9.37
CA GLY A 16 -21.07 1.38 10.03
C GLY A 16 -21.34 0.19 9.13
N ILE A 17 -21.26 0.38 7.80
CA ILE A 17 -21.54 -0.69 6.83
C ILE A 17 -20.35 -1.64 6.69
N LEU A 18 -19.13 -1.11 6.78
CA LEU A 18 -17.92 -1.92 6.64
C LEU A 18 -17.64 -2.67 7.95
N THR A 19 -17.30 -3.95 7.83
CA THR A 19 -16.88 -4.75 8.99
C THR A 19 -15.39 -4.57 9.22
N GLY A 20 -14.97 -4.56 10.50
CA GLY A 20 -13.57 -4.40 10.86
C GLY A 20 -13.07 -2.98 10.67
N ASP A 21 -11.77 -2.83 10.75
CA ASP A 21 -11.10 -1.54 10.61
C ASP A 21 -10.45 -1.42 9.24
N ARG A 22 -10.40 -0.20 8.73
CA ARG A 22 -9.73 0.12 7.46
C ARG A 22 -8.65 1.14 7.72
N TYR A 23 -7.50 0.95 7.08
CA TYR A 23 -6.37 1.88 7.19
C TYR A 23 -5.92 2.28 5.80
N GLU A 24 -5.60 3.56 5.64
CA GLU A 24 -4.92 4.04 4.44
C GLU A 24 -3.43 4.06 4.75
N VAL A 25 -2.66 3.28 4.01
CA VAL A 25 -1.21 3.20 4.18
C VAL A 25 -0.57 3.74 2.90
N VAL A 26 0.32 4.71 3.06
CA VAL A 26 1.09 5.26 1.95
C VAL A 26 2.53 4.81 2.13
N LEU A 27 3.05 4.08 1.16
CA LEU A 27 4.38 3.50 1.20
C LEU A 27 5.24 4.07 0.08
N HIS A 28 6.35 4.70 0.45
CA HIS A 28 7.34 5.15 -0.52
C HIS A 28 8.27 3.98 -0.81
N VAL A 29 8.56 3.77 -2.09
CA VAL A 29 9.24 2.57 -2.55
C VAL A 29 10.39 2.93 -3.49
N GLU A 30 11.54 2.29 -3.28
CA GLU A 30 12.63 2.31 -4.25
C GLU A 30 12.58 1.02 -5.06
N VAL A 31 12.73 1.15 -6.36
CA VAL A 31 12.80 0.02 -7.28
C VAL A 31 14.06 0.14 -8.12
N ASP A 32 14.58 -1.01 -8.58
CA ASP A 32 15.75 -1.06 -9.44
C ASP A 32 15.46 -0.44 -10.80
N GLU A 33 16.49 0.14 -11.43
CA GLU A 33 16.38 0.76 -12.74
C GLU A 33 15.83 -0.19 -13.81
N GLU A 34 16.04 -1.47 -13.63
CA GLU A 34 15.59 -2.50 -14.57
C GLU A 34 14.14 -2.93 -14.35
N ASP A 35 13.54 -2.50 -13.25
CA ASP A 35 12.16 -2.85 -12.93
C ASP A 35 11.21 -1.96 -13.75
N GLU A 36 10.12 -2.54 -14.25
CA GLU A 36 9.14 -1.78 -15.04
C GLU A 36 8.45 -0.68 -14.23
N LEU A 37 8.47 -0.77 -12.90
CA LEU A 37 7.92 0.27 -12.03
C LEU A 37 8.88 1.44 -11.83
N TYR A 38 10.11 1.36 -12.36
CA TYR A 38 11.11 2.40 -12.14
C TYR A 38 10.74 3.72 -12.79
N THR A 39 10.89 4.81 -12.03
CA THR A 39 10.89 6.17 -12.54
C THR A 39 12.00 6.93 -11.82
N GLU A 40 12.55 7.96 -12.47
CA GLU A 40 13.60 8.79 -11.85
C GLU A 40 13.12 9.49 -10.59
N ARG A 41 11.81 9.70 -10.46
CA ARG A 41 11.20 10.40 -9.33
C ARG A 41 10.81 9.45 -8.20
N GLY A 42 10.86 8.14 -8.46
CA GLY A 42 10.40 7.14 -7.51
C GLY A 42 8.89 7.01 -7.51
N ILE A 43 8.41 6.04 -6.74
CA ILE A 43 6.98 5.76 -6.67
C ILE A 43 6.51 5.70 -5.22
N TYR A 44 5.20 5.84 -5.02
CA TYR A 44 4.57 5.47 -3.77
C TYR A 44 3.33 4.63 -4.06
N ILE A 45 2.98 3.79 -3.11
CA ILE A 45 1.82 2.91 -3.21
C ILE A 45 0.83 3.31 -2.11
N LYS A 46 -0.39 3.60 -2.51
CA LYS A 46 -1.47 3.88 -1.57
C LYS A 46 -2.27 2.59 -1.41
N VAL A 47 -2.33 2.09 -0.20
CA VAL A 47 -2.97 0.81 0.12
C VAL A 47 -4.17 1.05 1.04
N ILE A 48 -5.27 0.39 0.76
CA ILE A 48 -6.37 0.28 1.72
C ILE A 48 -6.24 -1.09 2.36
N TYR A 49 -5.89 -1.10 3.63
CA TYR A 49 -5.65 -2.32 4.40
C TYR A 49 -6.82 -2.58 5.33
N ALA A 50 -7.43 -3.75 5.20
CA ALA A 50 -8.60 -4.14 5.97
C ALA A 50 -8.19 -5.10 7.09
N VAL A 51 -8.54 -4.77 8.33
CA VAL A 51 -8.26 -5.61 9.49
C VAL A 51 -9.59 -6.07 10.06
N GLU A 52 -9.84 -7.36 10.03
CA GLU A 52 -11.03 -7.98 10.59
C GLU A 52 -10.64 -8.80 11.82
N GLU A 53 -11.62 -9.37 12.51
CA GLU A 53 -11.40 -10.06 13.78
C GLU A 53 -10.33 -11.15 13.71
N ASN A 54 -10.35 -11.96 12.66
CA ASN A 54 -9.44 -13.09 12.51
C ASN A 54 -8.52 -13.01 11.31
N SER A 55 -8.56 -11.92 10.56
CA SER A 55 -7.77 -11.82 9.34
C SER A 55 -7.51 -10.36 8.97
N SER A 56 -6.49 -10.17 8.14
CA SER A 56 -6.21 -8.86 7.56
C SER A 56 -5.78 -9.04 6.11
N ARG A 57 -6.07 -8.05 5.28
CA ARG A 57 -5.76 -8.15 3.85
C ARG A 57 -5.69 -6.77 3.21
N ILE A 58 -5.02 -6.73 2.06
CA ILE A 58 -5.05 -5.56 1.19
C ILE A 58 -6.39 -5.59 0.45
N ALA A 59 -7.22 -4.58 0.69
CA ALA A 59 -8.51 -4.45 0.02
C ALA A 59 -8.34 -3.85 -1.38
N GLN A 60 -7.44 -2.87 -1.51
CA GLN A 60 -7.07 -2.30 -2.82
C GLN A 60 -5.73 -1.59 -2.71
N TYR A 61 -5.09 -1.36 -3.84
CA TYR A 61 -3.86 -0.57 -3.90
C TYR A 61 -3.83 0.23 -5.20
N GLN A 62 -3.08 1.33 -5.16
CA GLN A 62 -2.84 2.18 -6.33
C GLN A 62 -1.39 2.65 -6.29
N ILE A 63 -0.75 2.69 -7.45
CA ILE A 63 0.66 3.10 -7.58
C ILE A 63 0.71 4.47 -8.23
N PHE A 64 1.52 5.36 -7.67
CA PHE A 64 1.68 6.74 -8.15
C PHE A 64 3.14 7.10 -8.30
N GLU A 65 3.44 8.00 -9.23
CA GLU A 65 4.76 8.59 -9.34
C GLU A 65 4.91 9.71 -8.32
N ASN A 66 6.05 9.75 -7.62
CA ASN A 66 6.35 10.84 -6.69
C ASN A 66 6.40 12.18 -7.41
N ASN A 67 6.10 13.26 -6.68
CA ASN A 67 6.13 14.65 -7.13
C ASN A 67 5.03 15.02 -8.12
N THR A 68 4.78 14.21 -9.14
CA THR A 68 3.73 14.47 -10.13
C THR A 68 2.37 13.95 -9.68
N ASN A 69 2.38 12.95 -8.79
CA ASN A 69 1.19 12.22 -8.35
C ASN A 69 0.43 11.57 -9.51
N LYS A 70 1.16 11.24 -10.56
CA LYS A 70 0.57 10.58 -11.72
C LYS A 70 0.25 9.13 -11.37
N TYR A 71 -0.98 8.70 -11.65
CA TYR A 71 -1.39 7.31 -11.46
C TYR A 71 -0.66 6.42 -12.48
N LEU A 72 -0.07 5.33 -11.98
CA LEU A 72 0.62 4.36 -12.81
C LEU A 72 -0.20 3.07 -12.82
N ASP A 73 -0.69 2.70 -14.00
CA ASP A 73 -1.57 1.53 -14.16
C ASP A 73 -0.75 0.24 -14.26
N PHE A 74 -0.10 -0.13 -13.15
CA PHE A 74 0.64 -1.39 -13.04
C PHE A 74 -0.03 -2.32 -12.06
N ILE A 75 0.11 -3.62 -12.31
CA ILE A 75 -0.37 -4.68 -11.43
C ILE A 75 0.85 -5.31 -10.77
N LEU A 76 0.85 -5.38 -9.44
CA LEU A 76 1.93 -6.01 -8.69
C LEU A 76 1.88 -7.53 -8.88
N GLU A 77 3.06 -8.14 -8.95
CA GLU A 77 3.17 -9.58 -8.99
C GLU A 77 2.86 -10.18 -7.62
N ASP A 78 2.55 -11.47 -7.57
CA ASP A 78 2.18 -12.15 -6.33
C ASP A 78 3.22 -11.99 -5.23
N GLU A 79 4.50 -12.07 -5.58
CA GLU A 79 5.60 -11.89 -4.63
C GLU A 79 5.64 -10.49 -4.05
N GLU A 80 5.37 -9.49 -4.89
CA GLU A 80 5.32 -8.09 -4.48
C GLU A 80 4.11 -7.83 -3.57
N LEU A 81 2.98 -8.42 -3.89
CA LEU A 81 1.77 -8.33 -3.06
C LEU A 81 2.01 -8.97 -1.69
N GLU A 82 2.73 -10.09 -1.64
CA GLU A 82 3.10 -10.73 -0.38
C GLU A 82 3.97 -9.84 0.49
N GLU A 83 4.99 -9.21 -0.11
CA GLU A 83 5.84 -8.26 0.60
C GLU A 83 5.05 -7.09 1.15
N LEU A 84 4.16 -6.55 0.34
CA LEU A 84 3.29 -5.44 0.71
C LEU A 84 2.37 -5.83 1.87
N GLN A 85 1.77 -7.01 1.79
CA GLN A 85 0.90 -7.55 2.84
C GLN A 85 1.66 -7.69 4.16
N LYS A 86 2.84 -8.25 4.13
CA LYS A 86 3.67 -8.43 5.32
C LYS A 86 4.06 -7.10 5.95
N TYR A 87 4.41 -6.14 5.12
CA TYR A 87 4.81 -4.83 5.60
C TYR A 87 3.64 -4.11 6.29
N CYS A 88 2.47 -4.11 5.66
CA CYS A 88 1.28 -3.51 6.24
C CYS A 88 0.87 -4.19 7.55
N ALA A 89 0.95 -5.51 7.61
CA ALA A 89 0.66 -6.26 8.83
C ALA A 89 1.59 -5.85 9.98
N THR A 90 2.88 -5.65 9.68
CA THR A 90 3.86 -5.21 10.67
C THR A 90 3.52 -3.83 11.22
N LEU A 91 3.07 -2.90 10.36
CA LEU A 91 2.73 -1.55 10.77
C LEU A 91 1.48 -1.50 11.65
N ILE A 92 0.48 -2.29 11.31
CA ILE A 92 -0.85 -2.19 11.92
C ILE A 92 -0.98 -3.07 13.17
N ASN A 93 -0.32 -4.22 13.18
CA ASN A 93 -0.46 -5.22 14.24
C ASN A 93 0.61 -5.12 15.34
N ASN A 94 1.40 -4.09 15.34
CA ASN A 94 2.41 -3.85 16.38
C ASN A 94 1.81 -3.15 17.58
#